data_838370abfec1daf9d1b7cefc554fe3fd
#
_entry.id   838370abfec1daf9d1b7cefc554fe3fd
#
_cell.length_a   1.000
_cell.length_b   1.000
_cell.length_c   1.000
_cell.angle_alpha   90.00
_cell.angle_beta   90.00
_cell.angle_gamma   90.00
#
_symmetry.space_group_name_H-M   'P 1'
#
loop_
_entity.id
_entity.type
_entity.pdbx_description
1 polymer ?
#
loop_
_entity_poly.entity_id
_entity_poly.type
_entity_poly.pdbx_seq_one_letter_code
_entity_poly.pdbx_strand_id
1 'polypeptide(L)'
;MGLLIGAGLFFLGHCGERRLPGYGSLQNPNVEAPRQELLPTNAQPEYLRFAGKVYTLYPRARYELEGLIVSQHRSESVWDSMHERTGDYLNSRDFCIIWGRLLSEGLYEDMSFRSGDWTCYAQAPASIAGRVDYRELSNNHVLAKDDTVRAALDGIEMGDEVRIIGRLVDYDIDGIPMRKTSLVRDDTENGACETLFVESVSVIASHGKWWKRVRLFGRGLFLLSLTAIVVIMGLTILRPTAGRH
;
A
#
# COMPACT_ATOMS: atom_id res chain seq x y z
N MET A 1 9.73 28.60 18.00
CA MET A 1 10.56 27.37 18.03
C MET A 1 9.74 26.10 17.79
N GLY A 2 8.63 25.86 18.51
CA GLY A 2 7.79 24.66 18.33
C GLY A 2 7.26 24.41 16.92
N LEU A 3 6.84 25.47 16.17
CA LEU A 3 6.39 25.37 14.79
C LEU A 3 7.48 24.82 13.86
N LEU A 4 8.70 25.32 13.97
CA LEU A 4 9.82 24.90 13.12
C LEU A 4 10.23 23.45 13.43
N ILE A 5 10.27 23.08 14.71
CA ILE A 5 10.55 21.69 15.12
C ILE A 5 9.46 20.76 14.62
N GLY A 6 8.18 21.11 14.80
CA GLY A 6 7.05 20.33 14.34
C GLY A 6 7.05 20.13 12.82
N ALA A 7 7.29 21.20 12.05
CA ALA A 7 7.44 21.12 10.60
C ALA A 7 8.63 20.24 10.20
N GLY A 8 9.79 20.41 10.84
CA GLY A 8 10.98 19.60 10.56
C GLY A 8 10.75 18.11 10.80
N LEU A 9 10.16 17.75 11.92
CA LEU A 9 9.81 16.35 12.24
C LEU A 9 8.76 15.79 11.28
N PHE A 10 7.75 16.57 10.88
CA PHE A 10 6.77 16.18 9.89
C PHE A 10 7.44 15.84 8.55
N PHE A 11 8.31 16.72 8.05
CA PHE A 11 9.03 16.49 6.79
C PHE A 11 10.00 15.32 6.89
N LEU A 12 10.76 15.18 7.99
CA LEU A 12 11.63 14.02 8.21
C LEU A 12 10.86 12.71 8.21
N GLY A 13 9.74 12.65 8.92
CA GLY A 13 8.88 11.49 8.94
C GLY A 13 8.32 11.15 7.56
N HIS A 14 7.86 12.18 6.83
CA HIS A 14 7.34 12.01 5.46
C HIS A 14 8.41 11.49 4.48
N CYS A 15 9.63 12.01 4.55
CA CYS A 15 10.75 11.50 3.74
C CYS A 15 11.17 10.09 4.15
N GLY A 16 11.14 9.79 5.46
CA GLY A 16 11.48 8.46 5.96
C GLY A 16 10.49 7.38 5.56
N GLU A 17 9.18 7.67 5.56
CA GLU A 17 8.13 6.76 5.11
C GLU A 17 8.25 6.37 3.62
N ARG A 18 8.93 7.19 2.83
CA ARG A 18 9.15 6.95 1.40
C ARG A 18 10.47 6.22 1.09
N ARG A 19 11.21 5.84 2.12
CA ARG A 19 12.45 5.07 1.96
C ARG A 19 12.20 3.61 2.19
N LEU A 20 12.67 2.79 1.26
CA LEU A 20 12.72 1.36 1.46
C LEU A 20 13.79 1.03 2.53
N PRO A 21 13.61 -0.07 3.27
CA PRO A 21 14.64 -0.54 4.20
C PRO A 21 15.92 -0.89 3.44
N GLY A 22 17.08 -0.68 4.05
CA GLY A 22 18.34 -1.17 3.50
C GLY A 22 18.39 -2.71 3.56
N TYR A 23 19.03 -3.33 2.58
CA TYR A 23 19.15 -4.79 2.46
C TYR A 23 19.56 -5.46 3.78
N GLY A 24 20.55 -4.90 4.48
CA GLY A 24 21.04 -5.44 5.77
C GLY A 24 20.04 -5.36 6.92
N SER A 25 18.89 -4.69 6.75
CA SER A 25 17.83 -4.59 7.76
C SER A 25 16.64 -5.50 7.48
N LEU A 26 16.60 -6.19 6.33
CA LEU A 26 15.56 -7.15 6.00
C LEU A 26 15.60 -8.34 6.95
N GLN A 27 14.44 -8.77 7.41
CA GLN A 27 14.31 -9.96 8.25
C GLN A 27 14.33 -11.24 7.40
N ASN A 28 13.73 -11.21 6.21
CA ASN A 28 13.72 -12.32 5.28
C ASN A 28 14.14 -11.88 3.87
N PRO A 29 15.44 -11.73 3.58
CA PRO A 29 15.90 -11.34 2.23
C PRO A 29 15.79 -12.46 1.19
N ASN A 30 15.69 -13.72 1.60
CA ASN A 30 15.68 -14.89 0.71
C ASN A 30 14.25 -15.39 0.46
N VAL A 31 13.36 -14.50 0.07
CA VAL A 31 11.98 -14.85 -0.25
C VAL A 31 11.92 -15.46 -1.64
N GLU A 32 11.29 -16.62 -1.74
CA GLU A 32 11.05 -17.32 -3.00
C GLU A 32 9.86 -16.70 -3.78
N ALA A 33 9.70 -17.13 -5.04
CA ALA A 33 8.53 -16.79 -5.85
C ALA A 33 7.24 -17.24 -5.15
N PRO A 34 6.13 -16.50 -5.34
CA PRO A 34 4.84 -16.85 -4.77
C PRO A 34 4.42 -18.27 -5.10
N ARG A 35 3.85 -18.95 -4.11
CA ARG A 35 3.25 -20.27 -4.32
C ARG A 35 1.87 -20.11 -4.93
N GLN A 36 1.66 -20.73 -6.09
CA GLN A 36 0.41 -20.69 -6.82
C GLN A 36 -0.04 -22.11 -7.16
N GLU A 37 -1.25 -22.47 -6.72
CA GLU A 37 -1.88 -23.75 -7.01
C GLU A 37 -3.16 -23.49 -7.78
N LEU A 38 -3.22 -23.87 -9.07
CA LEU A 38 -4.38 -23.67 -9.91
C LEU A 38 -5.58 -24.47 -9.37
N LEU A 39 -6.72 -23.82 -9.34
CA LEU A 39 -7.99 -24.47 -9.00
C LEU A 39 -8.62 -25.08 -10.27
N PRO A 40 -9.50 -26.11 -10.11
CA PRO A 40 -10.24 -26.65 -11.24
C PRO A 40 -11.05 -25.57 -11.98
N THR A 41 -11.11 -25.65 -13.30
CA THR A 41 -11.84 -24.69 -14.14
C THR A 41 -13.35 -24.61 -13.86
N ASN A 42 -13.90 -25.64 -13.20
CA ASN A 42 -15.29 -25.71 -12.75
C ASN A 42 -15.44 -25.34 -11.26
N ALA A 43 -14.44 -24.68 -10.65
CA ALA A 43 -14.59 -24.16 -9.30
C ALA A 43 -15.82 -23.25 -9.21
N GLN A 44 -16.64 -23.50 -8.17
CA GLN A 44 -17.91 -22.78 -8.03
C GLN A 44 -17.66 -21.31 -7.74
N PRO A 45 -18.42 -20.39 -8.37
CA PRO A 45 -18.38 -18.98 -8.03
C PRO A 45 -18.85 -18.76 -6.59
N GLU A 46 -18.26 -17.74 -5.95
CA GLU A 46 -18.65 -17.31 -4.62
C GLU A 46 -19.37 -15.97 -4.69
N TYR A 47 -20.50 -15.88 -4.01
CA TYR A 47 -21.31 -14.66 -3.97
C TYR A 47 -21.17 -13.98 -2.62
N LEU A 48 -20.86 -12.71 -2.62
CA LEU A 48 -20.82 -11.91 -1.39
C LEU A 48 -21.48 -10.55 -1.58
N ARG A 49 -22.04 -10.02 -0.49
CA ARG A 49 -22.54 -8.65 -0.43
C ARG A 49 -21.57 -7.79 0.37
N PHE A 50 -21.18 -6.65 -0.20
CA PHE A 50 -20.34 -5.68 0.44
C PHE A 50 -20.70 -4.26 -0.02
N ALA A 51 -20.81 -3.31 0.93
CA ALA A 51 -21.15 -1.90 0.66
C ALA A 51 -22.37 -1.72 -0.29
N GLY A 52 -23.40 -2.57 -0.14
CA GLY A 52 -24.62 -2.50 -0.95
C GLY A 52 -24.52 -3.12 -2.35
N LYS A 53 -23.36 -3.65 -2.74
CA LYS A 53 -23.09 -4.31 -4.01
C LYS A 53 -23.06 -5.83 -3.88
N VAL A 54 -23.31 -6.53 -4.98
CA VAL A 54 -23.16 -7.99 -5.09
C VAL A 54 -21.91 -8.28 -5.89
N TYR A 55 -20.95 -8.94 -5.27
CA TYR A 55 -19.71 -9.40 -5.90
C TYR A 55 -19.83 -10.89 -6.21
N THR A 56 -19.46 -11.28 -7.42
CA THR A 56 -19.29 -12.67 -7.81
C THR A 56 -17.80 -12.93 -8.04
N LEU A 57 -17.21 -13.76 -7.19
CA LEU A 57 -15.80 -14.13 -7.28
C LEU A 57 -15.68 -15.46 -8.01
N TYR A 58 -14.78 -15.56 -8.97
CA TYR A 58 -14.44 -16.76 -9.72
C TYR A 58 -13.02 -17.19 -9.32
N PRO A 59 -12.84 -18.10 -8.34
CA PRO A 59 -11.53 -18.51 -7.87
C PRO A 59 -10.74 -19.21 -8.99
N ARG A 60 -9.46 -18.79 -9.16
CA ARG A 60 -8.56 -19.30 -10.21
C ARG A 60 -7.40 -20.10 -9.63
N ALA A 61 -6.84 -19.65 -8.52
CA ALA A 61 -5.72 -20.32 -7.86
C ALA A 61 -5.73 -20.02 -6.36
N ARG A 62 -5.20 -20.94 -5.56
CA ARG A 62 -4.69 -20.62 -4.22
C ARG A 62 -3.39 -19.86 -4.38
N TYR A 63 -3.14 -18.91 -3.51
CA TYR A 63 -2.00 -18.03 -3.64
C TYR A 63 -1.42 -17.65 -2.28
N GLU A 64 -0.11 -17.80 -2.17
CA GLU A 64 0.66 -17.40 -1.02
C GLU A 64 1.87 -16.60 -1.49
N LEU A 65 1.96 -15.37 -1.03
CA LEU A 65 2.99 -14.41 -1.40
C LEU A 65 3.68 -13.91 -0.14
N GLU A 66 5.02 -14.00 -0.11
CA GLU A 66 5.87 -13.23 0.80
C GLU A 66 6.66 -12.20 -0.01
N GLY A 67 7.00 -11.07 0.59
CA GLY A 67 7.81 -10.07 -0.08
C GLY A 67 7.83 -8.72 0.62
N LEU A 68 8.54 -7.79 -0.01
CA LEU A 68 8.68 -6.41 0.44
C LEU A 68 7.71 -5.51 -0.33
N ILE A 69 6.94 -4.70 0.39
CA ILE A 69 6.09 -3.66 -0.20
C ILE A 69 6.99 -2.50 -0.68
N VAL A 70 7.14 -2.33 -1.97
CA VAL A 70 7.99 -1.27 -2.55
C VAL A 70 7.22 -0.02 -2.98
N SER A 71 5.94 -0.16 -3.25
CA SER A 71 5.00 0.97 -3.41
C SER A 71 3.57 0.50 -3.19
N GLN A 72 2.65 1.44 -2.99
CA GLN A 72 1.25 1.12 -2.78
C GLN A 72 0.35 2.25 -3.28
N HIS A 73 -0.88 1.88 -3.67
CA HIS A 73 -1.97 2.80 -3.95
C HIS A 73 -3.13 2.52 -3.01
N ARG A 74 -3.80 3.58 -2.50
CA ARG A 74 -4.98 3.49 -1.63
C ARG A 74 -6.21 3.88 -2.44
N SER A 75 -7.09 2.94 -2.62
CA SER A 75 -8.34 3.11 -3.37
C SER A 75 -9.34 4.06 -2.70
N GLU A 76 -9.22 4.29 -1.39
CA GLU A 76 -10.07 5.19 -0.61
C GLU A 76 -9.57 6.66 -0.59
N SER A 77 -8.61 7.01 -1.45
CA SER A 77 -8.14 8.38 -1.54
C SER A 77 -9.24 9.29 -2.09
N VAL A 78 -9.44 10.47 -1.46
CA VAL A 78 -10.36 11.52 -1.93
C VAL A 78 -10.05 11.96 -3.38
N TRP A 79 -8.91 11.60 -3.90
CA TRP A 79 -8.45 11.85 -5.26
C TRP A 79 -8.66 10.66 -6.22
N ASP A 80 -9.12 9.51 -5.70
CA ASP A 80 -9.39 8.32 -6.51
C ASP A 80 -10.80 8.35 -7.09
N SER A 81 -10.95 9.09 -8.19
CA SER A 81 -12.22 9.18 -8.93
C SER A 81 -12.65 7.87 -9.59
N MET A 82 -11.77 6.86 -9.66
CA MET A 82 -12.06 5.60 -10.35
C MET A 82 -12.90 4.68 -9.46
N HIS A 83 -12.63 4.61 -8.16
CA HIS A 83 -13.45 3.82 -7.23
C HIS A 83 -14.86 4.37 -7.10
N GLU A 84 -15.03 5.69 -7.11
CA GLU A 84 -16.37 6.32 -7.17
C GLU A 84 -17.12 5.94 -8.46
N ARG A 85 -16.43 5.89 -9.60
CA ARG A 85 -17.05 5.55 -10.91
C ARG A 85 -17.42 4.08 -11.04
N THR A 86 -16.58 3.18 -10.52
CA THR A 86 -16.80 1.73 -10.64
C THR A 86 -17.66 1.17 -9.51
N GLY A 87 -17.71 1.86 -8.36
CA GLY A 87 -18.38 1.37 -7.15
C GLY A 87 -17.72 0.13 -6.57
N ASP A 88 -16.41 -0.04 -6.80
CA ASP A 88 -15.63 -1.16 -6.28
C ASP A 88 -15.10 -0.85 -4.89
N TYR A 89 -15.90 -1.19 -3.88
CA TYR A 89 -15.53 -0.98 -2.48
C TYR A 89 -14.81 -2.18 -1.85
N LEU A 90 -14.75 -3.32 -2.56
CA LEU A 90 -14.08 -4.52 -2.06
C LEU A 90 -12.57 -4.44 -2.23
N ASN A 91 -12.09 -3.80 -3.31
CA ASN A 91 -10.69 -3.47 -3.51
C ASN A 91 -10.32 -2.27 -2.63
N SER A 92 -9.55 -2.51 -1.57
CA SER A 92 -9.12 -1.46 -0.66
C SER A 92 -7.76 -0.86 -1.00
N ARG A 93 -6.88 -1.65 -1.64
CA ARG A 93 -5.50 -1.28 -1.91
C ARG A 93 -4.88 -2.04 -3.07
N ASP A 94 -3.85 -1.43 -3.63
CA ASP A 94 -2.94 -2.07 -4.56
C ASP A 94 -1.53 -2.06 -3.95
N PHE A 95 -0.91 -3.23 -3.90
CA PHE A 95 0.45 -3.40 -3.41
C PHE A 95 1.39 -3.83 -4.51
N CYS A 96 2.45 -3.06 -4.71
CA CYS A 96 3.60 -3.47 -5.49
C CYS A 96 4.56 -4.23 -4.57
N ILE A 97 4.77 -5.51 -4.84
CA ILE A 97 5.52 -6.43 -3.99
C ILE A 97 6.65 -7.05 -4.79
N ILE A 98 7.83 -7.13 -4.18
CA ILE A 98 9.01 -7.78 -4.78
C ILE A 98 9.48 -8.96 -3.91
N TRP A 99 10.15 -9.91 -4.57
CA TRP A 99 10.77 -11.10 -3.98
C TRP A 99 12.02 -11.53 -4.76
N GLY A 100 12.51 -12.74 -4.52
CA GLY A 100 13.60 -13.34 -5.30
C GLY A 100 14.91 -12.57 -5.23
N ARG A 101 15.60 -12.48 -6.37
CA ARG A 101 16.89 -11.81 -6.49
C ARG A 101 16.81 -10.30 -6.28
N LEU A 102 15.66 -9.69 -6.58
CA LEU A 102 15.45 -8.27 -6.27
C LEU A 102 15.69 -8.00 -4.79
N LEU A 103 15.27 -8.93 -3.89
CA LEU A 103 15.54 -8.86 -2.45
C LEU A 103 16.92 -9.43 -2.10
N SER A 104 17.21 -10.68 -2.48
CA SER A 104 18.38 -11.42 -2.00
C SER A 104 19.72 -10.86 -2.47
N GLU A 105 19.73 -10.08 -3.55
CA GLU A 105 20.90 -9.37 -4.03
C GLU A 105 20.86 -7.85 -3.73
N GLY A 106 19.79 -7.37 -3.06
CA GLY A 106 19.63 -5.95 -2.73
C GLY A 106 19.42 -5.04 -3.95
N LEU A 107 19.03 -5.58 -5.11
CA LEU A 107 18.90 -4.82 -6.36
C LEU A 107 17.87 -3.69 -6.26
N TYR A 108 16.85 -3.88 -5.43
CA TYR A 108 15.78 -2.91 -5.21
C TYR A 108 16.26 -1.57 -4.62
N GLU A 109 17.41 -1.54 -3.93
CA GLU A 109 17.96 -0.32 -3.34
C GLU A 109 18.31 0.74 -4.40
N ASP A 110 18.73 0.27 -5.59
CA ASP A 110 19.09 1.13 -6.72
C ASP A 110 17.91 1.38 -7.67
N MET A 111 16.75 0.73 -7.46
CA MET A 111 15.56 0.88 -8.29
C MET A 111 14.63 1.98 -7.78
N SER A 112 13.77 2.47 -8.66
CA SER A 112 12.65 3.34 -8.29
C SER A 112 11.32 2.64 -8.53
N PHE A 113 10.39 2.82 -7.58
CA PHE A 113 9.05 2.22 -7.63
C PHE A 113 7.98 3.28 -7.44
N ARG A 114 6.87 3.15 -8.16
CA ARG A 114 5.72 4.03 -8.04
C ARG A 114 4.45 3.27 -8.40
N SER A 115 3.43 3.35 -7.57
CA SER A 115 2.09 2.89 -7.91
C SER A 115 1.30 4.02 -8.58
N GLY A 116 0.58 3.68 -9.63
CA GLY A 116 -0.49 4.47 -10.23
C GLY A 116 -1.84 3.88 -9.83
N ASP A 117 -2.91 4.35 -10.46
CA ASP A 117 -4.30 3.95 -10.12
C ASP A 117 -4.56 2.45 -10.33
N TRP A 118 -3.83 1.80 -11.24
CA TRP A 118 -4.06 0.40 -11.61
C TRP A 118 -2.78 -0.41 -11.83
N THR A 119 -1.62 0.15 -11.63
CA THR A 119 -0.37 -0.51 -11.96
C THR A 119 0.78 -0.06 -11.08
N CYS A 120 1.80 -0.90 -11.03
CA CYS A 120 3.09 -0.62 -10.42
C CYS A 120 4.11 -0.33 -11.51
N TYR A 121 4.83 0.77 -11.37
CA TYR A 121 5.97 1.13 -12.22
C TYR A 121 7.26 0.85 -11.45
N ALA A 122 8.14 0.07 -12.06
CA ALA A 122 9.49 -0.20 -11.57
C ALA A 122 10.52 0.18 -12.62
N GLN A 123 11.56 0.89 -12.21
CA GLN A 123 12.62 1.33 -13.12
C GLN A 123 13.99 1.05 -12.50
N ALA A 124 14.82 0.35 -13.24
CA ALA A 124 16.20 0.08 -12.89
C ALA A 124 17.14 1.02 -13.67
N PRO A 125 18.20 1.56 -13.06
CA PRO A 125 19.23 2.29 -13.79
C PRO A 125 20.04 1.34 -14.69
N ALA A 126 20.68 1.89 -15.72
CA ALA A 126 21.44 1.11 -16.69
C ALA A 126 22.56 0.23 -16.05
N SER A 127 23.08 0.65 -14.91
CA SER A 127 24.13 -0.07 -14.17
C SER A 127 23.71 -1.47 -13.68
N ILE A 128 22.42 -1.69 -13.41
CA ILE A 128 21.90 -2.96 -12.90
C ILE A 128 20.81 -3.58 -13.81
N ALA A 129 20.38 -2.90 -14.87
CA ALA A 129 19.25 -3.32 -15.70
C ALA A 129 19.38 -4.76 -16.24
N GLY A 130 20.57 -5.21 -16.58
CA GLY A 130 20.83 -6.58 -17.04
C GLY A 130 20.73 -7.66 -15.95
N ARG A 131 20.61 -7.28 -14.68
CA ARG A 131 20.48 -8.18 -13.52
C ARG A 131 19.04 -8.30 -13.03
N VAL A 132 18.19 -7.32 -13.37
CA VAL A 132 16.81 -7.22 -12.90
C VAL A 132 15.92 -8.18 -13.67
N ASP A 133 15.18 -9.01 -12.95
CA ASP A 133 14.09 -9.82 -13.48
C ASP A 133 12.76 -9.25 -13.00
N TYR A 134 12.01 -8.63 -13.91
CA TYR A 134 10.70 -8.04 -13.59
C TYR A 134 9.63 -9.07 -13.25
N ARG A 135 9.87 -10.38 -13.46
CA ARG A 135 9.00 -11.46 -12.99
C ARG A 135 9.05 -11.65 -11.47
N GLU A 136 10.01 -11.01 -10.79
CA GLU A 136 10.16 -10.98 -9.34
C GLU A 136 9.44 -9.79 -8.68
N LEU A 137 8.46 -9.23 -9.41
CA LEU A 137 7.63 -8.10 -8.98
C LEU A 137 6.19 -8.34 -9.42
N SER A 138 5.23 -7.97 -8.58
CA SER A 138 3.81 -7.95 -8.97
C SER A 138 3.07 -6.75 -8.40
N ASN A 139 2.03 -6.32 -9.13
CA ASN A 139 1.01 -5.41 -8.64
C ASN A 139 -0.21 -6.22 -8.22
N ASN A 140 -0.50 -6.22 -6.93
CA ASN A 140 -1.58 -7.00 -6.34
C ASN A 140 -2.75 -6.09 -5.96
N HIS A 141 -3.88 -6.23 -6.67
CA HIS A 141 -5.15 -5.63 -6.27
C HIS A 141 -5.75 -6.49 -5.15
N VAL A 142 -5.76 -5.97 -3.92
CA VAL A 142 -6.20 -6.77 -2.77
C VAL A 142 -7.66 -6.50 -2.44
N LEU A 143 -8.44 -7.57 -2.46
CA LEU A 143 -9.85 -7.62 -2.12
C LEU A 143 -9.99 -8.25 -0.75
N ALA A 144 -10.75 -7.64 0.16
CA ALA A 144 -11.04 -8.23 1.46
C ALA A 144 -12.44 -7.86 1.94
N LYS A 145 -13.17 -8.87 2.44
CA LYS A 145 -14.51 -8.70 3.03
C LYS A 145 -14.44 -8.57 4.55
N ASP A 146 -13.55 -9.34 5.18
CA ASP A 146 -13.43 -9.40 6.63
C ASP A 146 -12.80 -8.12 7.18
N ASP A 147 -13.45 -7.49 8.18
CA ASP A 147 -13.01 -6.22 8.75
C ASP A 147 -11.64 -6.33 9.42
N THR A 148 -11.29 -7.48 9.99
CA THR A 148 -9.99 -7.72 10.62
C THR A 148 -8.89 -7.76 9.56
N VAL A 149 -9.15 -8.46 8.45
CA VAL A 149 -8.23 -8.51 7.31
C VAL A 149 -8.07 -7.13 6.68
N ARG A 150 -9.17 -6.39 6.49
CA ARG A 150 -9.15 -5.01 5.97
C ARG A 150 -8.31 -4.11 6.88
N ALA A 151 -8.55 -4.13 8.18
CA ALA A 151 -7.77 -3.34 9.13
C ALA A 151 -6.28 -3.69 9.13
N ALA A 152 -5.95 -4.98 8.95
CA ALA A 152 -4.56 -5.42 8.83
C ALA A 152 -3.92 -4.92 7.53
N LEU A 153 -4.63 -5.02 6.39
CA LEU A 153 -4.19 -4.46 5.10
C LEU A 153 -3.99 -2.94 5.19
N ASP A 154 -4.91 -2.24 5.89
CA ASP A 154 -4.81 -0.79 6.10
C ASP A 154 -3.62 -0.37 6.95
N GLY A 155 -3.14 -1.27 7.78
CA GLY A 155 -1.95 -1.08 8.62
C GLY A 155 -0.63 -1.23 7.88
N ILE A 156 -0.62 -1.80 6.67
CA ILE A 156 0.60 -2.05 5.89
C ILE A 156 1.11 -0.73 5.30
N GLU A 157 2.43 -0.53 5.41
CA GLU A 157 3.11 0.63 4.85
C GLU A 157 4.21 0.18 3.86
N MET A 158 4.65 1.12 3.02
CA MET A 158 5.81 0.89 2.15
C MET A 158 7.04 0.54 3.00
N GLY A 159 7.79 -0.45 2.58
CA GLY A 159 8.93 -0.99 3.32
C GLY A 159 8.57 -2.09 4.33
N ASP A 160 7.29 -2.47 4.47
CA ASP A 160 6.92 -3.61 5.29
C ASP A 160 7.22 -4.93 4.54
N GLU A 161 7.79 -5.90 5.24
CA GLU A 161 7.89 -7.29 4.79
C GLU A 161 6.60 -8.00 5.20
N VAL A 162 5.91 -8.58 4.22
CA VAL A 162 4.57 -9.15 4.43
C VAL A 162 4.47 -10.58 3.94
N ARG A 163 3.53 -11.32 4.54
CA ARG A 163 3.01 -12.58 4.01
C ARG A 163 1.52 -12.45 3.83
N ILE A 164 1.04 -12.73 2.61
CA ILE A 164 -0.36 -12.66 2.22
C ILE A 164 -0.80 -14.02 1.71
N ILE A 165 -1.91 -14.53 2.23
CA ILE A 165 -2.51 -15.80 1.82
C ILE A 165 -3.93 -15.53 1.37
N GLY A 166 -4.31 -16.13 0.24
CA GLY A 166 -5.65 -15.98 -0.32
C GLY A 166 -5.82 -16.73 -1.62
N ARG A 167 -6.64 -16.18 -2.49
CA ARG A 167 -6.96 -16.78 -3.79
C ARG A 167 -6.88 -15.72 -4.88
N LEU A 168 -6.27 -16.06 -6.00
CA LEU A 168 -6.40 -15.29 -7.23
C LEU A 168 -7.81 -15.48 -7.78
N VAL A 169 -8.48 -14.38 -8.10
CA VAL A 169 -9.88 -14.39 -8.53
C VAL A 169 -10.10 -13.46 -9.73
N ASP A 170 -10.97 -13.88 -10.66
CA ASP A 170 -11.71 -12.92 -11.48
C ASP A 170 -12.94 -12.49 -10.69
N TYR A 171 -13.50 -11.30 -10.95
CA TYR A 171 -14.73 -10.91 -10.27
C TYR A 171 -15.60 -9.96 -11.07
N ASP A 172 -16.89 -10.02 -10.74
CA ASP A 172 -17.95 -9.15 -11.26
C ASP A 172 -18.55 -8.35 -10.11
N ILE A 173 -19.09 -7.17 -10.44
CA ILE A 173 -19.89 -6.34 -9.54
C ILE A 173 -21.28 -6.18 -10.15
N ASP A 174 -22.33 -6.59 -9.42
CA ASP A 174 -23.73 -6.55 -9.88
C ASP A 174 -23.93 -7.20 -11.26
N GLY A 175 -23.15 -8.26 -11.56
CA GLY A 175 -23.19 -8.98 -12.85
C GLY A 175 -22.38 -8.31 -13.98
N ILE A 176 -21.68 -7.21 -13.71
CA ILE A 176 -20.81 -6.54 -14.66
C ILE A 176 -19.36 -6.98 -14.41
N PRO A 177 -18.67 -7.58 -15.41
CA PRO A 177 -17.25 -7.95 -15.26
C PRO A 177 -16.40 -6.76 -14.86
N MET A 178 -15.67 -6.92 -13.76
CA MET A 178 -14.81 -5.84 -13.25
C MET A 178 -13.34 -6.10 -13.57
N ARG A 179 -12.83 -7.28 -13.21
CA ARG A 179 -11.41 -7.58 -13.39
C ARG A 179 -11.12 -9.08 -13.53
N LYS A 180 -10.08 -9.39 -14.29
CA LYS A 180 -9.49 -10.72 -14.35
C LYS A 180 -8.11 -10.69 -13.70
N THR A 181 -7.74 -11.78 -13.03
CA THR A 181 -6.40 -11.94 -12.44
C THR A 181 -5.41 -12.48 -13.46
N SER A 182 -4.16 -12.06 -13.38
CA SER A 182 -3.08 -12.81 -14.03
C SER A 182 -2.84 -14.14 -13.32
N LEU A 183 -2.42 -15.14 -14.10
CA LEU A 183 -1.99 -16.46 -13.62
C LEU A 183 -0.56 -16.80 -14.06
N VAL A 184 0.10 -15.87 -14.75
CA VAL A 184 1.47 -16.01 -15.28
C VAL A 184 2.35 -14.86 -14.79
N ARG A 185 3.67 -14.98 -14.98
CA ARG A 185 4.64 -14.00 -14.46
C ARG A 185 5.41 -13.26 -15.56
N ASP A 186 5.20 -13.62 -16.79
CA ASP A 186 5.86 -13.05 -17.98
C ASP A 186 4.95 -12.15 -18.79
N ASP A 187 3.71 -11.94 -18.33
CA ASP A 187 2.80 -10.98 -18.89
C ASP A 187 3.20 -9.54 -18.50
N THR A 188 2.88 -8.61 -19.38
CA THR A 188 3.12 -7.18 -19.24
C THR A 188 1.86 -6.42 -19.65
N GLU A 189 1.76 -5.15 -19.29
CA GLU A 189 0.65 -4.26 -19.63
C GLU A 189 -0.68 -4.58 -18.91
N ASN A 190 -1.80 -4.26 -19.59
CA ASN A 190 -3.14 -4.46 -19.05
C ASN A 190 -3.47 -5.96 -18.91
N GLY A 191 -3.60 -6.41 -17.66
CA GLY A 191 -3.90 -7.81 -17.34
C GLY A 191 -2.76 -8.55 -16.64
N ALA A 192 -1.60 -7.91 -16.50
CA ALA A 192 -0.44 -8.45 -15.79
C ALA A 192 -0.52 -8.32 -14.25
N CYS A 193 -1.66 -7.86 -13.72
CA CYS A 193 -1.83 -7.68 -12.27
C CYS A 193 -2.55 -8.87 -11.66
N GLU A 194 -2.16 -9.21 -10.44
CA GLU A 194 -2.89 -10.16 -9.63
C GLU A 194 -4.09 -9.50 -8.98
N THR A 195 -5.23 -10.19 -9.00
CA THR A 195 -6.41 -9.83 -8.22
C THR A 195 -6.55 -10.85 -7.11
N LEU A 196 -6.20 -10.43 -5.90
CA LEU A 196 -6.03 -11.31 -4.76
C LEU A 196 -7.13 -11.10 -3.72
N PHE A 197 -8.03 -12.07 -3.59
CA PHE A 197 -8.97 -12.12 -2.47
C PHE A 197 -8.25 -12.64 -1.23
N VAL A 198 -7.98 -11.74 -0.29
CA VAL A 198 -7.13 -11.99 0.87
C VAL A 198 -7.92 -12.69 1.97
N GLU A 199 -7.41 -13.82 2.44
CA GLU A 199 -7.93 -14.59 3.56
C GLU A 199 -7.18 -14.31 4.86
N SER A 200 -5.86 -14.09 4.76
CA SER A 200 -5.04 -13.65 5.88
C SER A 200 -3.84 -12.84 5.42
N VAL A 201 -3.39 -11.94 6.28
CA VAL A 201 -2.18 -11.14 6.06
C VAL A 201 -1.42 -10.99 7.37
N SER A 202 -0.10 -11.06 7.29
CA SER A 202 0.79 -10.78 8.43
C SER A 202 1.94 -9.89 8.00
N VAL A 203 2.32 -8.96 8.87
CA VAL A 203 3.53 -8.15 8.72
C VAL A 203 4.66 -8.89 9.43
N ILE A 204 5.64 -9.37 8.67
CA ILE A 204 6.82 -10.09 9.17
C ILE A 204 7.76 -9.10 9.85
N ALA A 205 8.06 -7.99 9.15
CA ALA A 205 8.83 -6.88 9.69
C ALA A 205 8.27 -5.54 9.21
N SER A 206 8.38 -4.51 10.05
CA SER A 206 7.90 -3.17 9.71
C SER A 206 9.00 -2.13 9.87
N HIS A 207 9.40 -1.54 8.75
CA HIS A 207 10.46 -0.54 8.70
C HIS A 207 9.90 0.90 8.61
N GLY A 208 8.68 1.08 8.12
CA GLY A 208 8.02 2.38 7.93
C GLY A 208 7.33 2.94 9.18
N LYS A 209 6.90 2.08 10.12
CA LYS A 209 6.06 2.49 11.29
C LYS A 209 6.71 3.54 12.19
N TRP A 210 8.03 3.50 12.36
CA TRP A 210 8.74 4.51 13.15
C TRP A 210 8.62 5.90 12.50
N TRP A 211 8.84 5.99 11.21
CA TRP A 211 8.75 7.24 10.46
C TRP A 211 7.36 7.82 10.47
N LYS A 212 6.32 6.98 10.38
CA LYS A 212 4.92 7.37 10.55
C LYS A 212 4.68 8.00 11.93
N ARG A 213 5.22 7.43 13.00
CA ARG A 213 5.14 8.01 14.35
C ARG A 213 5.82 9.37 14.43
N VAL A 214 7.02 9.49 13.84
CA VAL A 214 7.76 10.77 13.77
C VAL A 214 6.95 11.83 13.03
N ARG A 215 6.35 11.48 11.89
CA ARG A 215 5.49 12.38 11.12
C ARG A 215 4.25 12.82 11.90
N LEU A 216 3.54 11.89 12.51
CA LEU A 216 2.34 12.19 13.29
C LEU A 216 2.65 13.08 14.49
N PHE A 217 3.74 12.80 15.21
CA PHE A 217 4.21 13.63 16.30
C PHE A 217 4.57 15.04 15.83
N GLY A 218 5.32 15.15 14.73
CA GLY A 218 5.66 16.44 14.12
C GLY A 218 4.43 17.25 13.74
N ARG A 219 3.42 16.59 13.12
CA ARG A 219 2.13 17.21 12.78
C ARG A 219 1.39 17.72 14.02
N GLY A 220 1.31 16.90 15.06
CA GLY A 220 0.66 17.28 16.33
C GLY A 220 1.35 18.49 16.97
N LEU A 221 2.67 18.49 17.07
CA LEU A 221 3.46 19.59 17.62
C LEU A 221 3.28 20.88 16.81
N PHE A 222 3.26 20.78 15.48
CA PHE A 222 3.02 21.92 14.58
C PHE A 222 1.64 22.53 14.83
N LEU A 223 0.58 21.72 14.85
CA LEU A 223 -0.78 22.19 15.06
C LEU A 223 -0.98 22.81 16.45
N LEU A 224 -0.45 22.18 17.50
CA LEU A 224 -0.50 22.74 18.88
C LEU A 224 0.22 24.09 18.98
N SER A 225 1.40 24.20 18.35
CA SER A 225 2.15 25.45 18.34
C SER A 225 1.42 26.54 17.57
N LEU A 226 0.79 26.21 16.44
CA LEU A 226 -0.01 27.15 15.65
C LEU A 226 -1.23 27.63 16.44
N THR A 227 -1.96 26.72 17.06
CA THR A 227 -3.12 27.04 17.90
C THR A 227 -2.73 27.98 19.07
N ALA A 228 -1.62 27.66 19.75
CA ALA A 228 -1.13 28.51 20.84
C ALA A 228 -0.81 29.94 20.38
N ILE A 229 -0.18 30.10 19.23
CA ILE A 229 0.11 31.41 18.64
C ILE A 229 -1.18 32.16 18.33
N VAL A 230 -2.15 31.51 17.68
CA VAL A 230 -3.44 32.17 17.36
C VAL A 230 -4.18 32.62 18.60
N VAL A 231 -4.21 31.76 19.67
CA VAL A 231 -4.85 32.14 20.94
C VAL A 231 -4.13 33.30 21.61
N ILE A 232 -2.80 33.32 21.67
CA ILE A 232 -2.02 34.41 22.26
C ILE A 232 -2.26 35.70 21.49
N MET A 233 -2.24 35.66 20.15
CA MET A 233 -2.54 36.82 19.32
C MET A 233 -3.97 37.36 19.56
N GLY A 234 -4.97 36.46 19.60
CA GLY A 234 -6.35 36.82 19.89
C GLY A 234 -6.50 37.51 21.27
N LEU A 235 -5.86 36.93 22.31
CA LEU A 235 -5.87 37.55 23.67
C LEU A 235 -5.15 38.90 23.73
N THR A 236 -4.09 39.07 22.96
CA THR A 236 -3.38 40.38 22.91
C THR A 236 -4.19 41.46 22.20
N ILE A 237 -4.92 41.13 21.14
CA ILE A 237 -5.79 42.06 20.41
C ILE A 237 -7.02 42.47 21.24
N LEU A 238 -7.57 41.50 22.03
CA LEU A 238 -8.75 41.76 22.86
C LEU A 238 -8.44 42.42 24.21
N ARG A 239 -7.17 42.65 24.55
CA ARG A 239 -6.84 43.44 25.76
C ARG A 239 -7.28 44.90 25.58
N PRO A 240 -8.19 45.37 26.46
CA PRO A 240 -8.58 46.79 26.42
C PRO A 240 -7.32 47.60 26.67
N THR A 241 -7.07 48.62 25.83
CA THR A 241 -6.08 49.66 26.11
C THR A 241 -6.52 50.35 27.40
N ALA A 242 -5.87 50.00 28.51
CA ALA A 242 -6.07 50.72 29.74
C ALA A 242 -5.71 52.20 29.46
N GLY A 243 -6.77 53.05 29.44
CA GLY A 243 -6.63 54.48 29.16
C GLY A 243 -5.58 55.10 30.06
N ARG A 244 -4.58 55.72 29.46
CA ARG A 244 -3.74 56.70 30.18
C ARG A 244 -4.62 57.96 30.34
N HIS A 245 -5.08 58.15 31.56
CA HIS A 245 -5.51 59.44 32.05
C HIS A 245 -4.33 60.14 32.69
#